data_a5dbd400b059b696b77664d45a219746
#
_entry.id   a5dbd400b059b696b77664d45a219746
#
_cell.length_a   1.000
_cell.length_b   1.000
_cell.length_c   1.000
_cell.angle_alpha   90.00
_cell.angle_beta   90.00
_cell.angle_gamma   90.00
#
_symmetry.space_group_name_H-M   'P 1'
#
loop_
_entity.id
_entity.type
_entity.pdbx_description
1 polymer ?
#
loop_
_entity_poly.entity_id
_entity_poly.type
_entity_poly.pdbx_seq_one_letter_code
_entity_poly.pdbx_strand_id
1 'polypeptide(L)'
;AVGVAEGMRAADTALIVVSGKDGVCVGTEKAVEAATKAGLTKVFFVNGLCDESARFYRVFESLKATFGPSVCPVVVPYIVDGQANTYVNLFDYKAYEYGTDGSVKQTALPDMGDRLEGLREAIKEAVAETSEELLDKFIMGEEFTPEEIILGVSQGVKDGTICPVFCGDAHNTFAIDQLLNSLTWLAPSAADKSGEIGVDLDGEPVDVSVNDGGAAAGIGFKTVSG
;
A
#
# COMPACT_ATOMS: atom_id res chain seq x y z
N ALA A 1 20.18 -6.67 3.50
CA ALA A 1 20.48 -5.41 2.85
C ALA A 1 20.76 -5.55 1.35
N VAL A 2 21.63 -6.48 0.91
CA VAL A 2 21.95 -6.64 -0.54
C VAL A 2 20.71 -7.05 -1.34
N GLY A 3 19.96 -8.07 -0.91
CA GLY A 3 18.76 -8.53 -1.61
C GLY A 3 17.63 -7.49 -1.73
N VAL A 4 17.55 -6.53 -0.81
CA VAL A 4 16.59 -5.42 -0.91
C VAL A 4 16.96 -4.48 -2.06
N ALA A 5 18.24 -4.10 -2.16
CA ALA A 5 18.72 -3.23 -3.25
C ALA A 5 18.60 -3.91 -4.63
N GLU A 6 18.87 -5.22 -4.69
CA GLU A 6 18.69 -6.02 -5.91
C GLU A 6 17.21 -6.06 -6.34
N GLY A 7 16.29 -6.36 -5.40
CA GLY A 7 14.85 -6.41 -5.68
C GLY A 7 14.28 -5.05 -6.12
N MET A 8 14.72 -3.96 -5.52
CA MET A 8 14.27 -2.62 -5.87
C MET A 8 14.67 -2.18 -7.29
N ARG A 9 15.70 -2.77 -7.88
CA ARG A 9 16.08 -2.50 -9.27
C ARG A 9 15.14 -3.13 -10.30
N ALA A 10 14.39 -4.15 -9.90
CA ALA A 10 13.50 -4.89 -10.78
C ALA A 10 12.02 -4.68 -10.46
N ALA A 11 11.71 -3.83 -9.49
CA ALA A 11 10.35 -3.58 -9.03
C ALA A 11 9.90 -2.16 -9.38
N ASP A 12 8.58 -1.97 -9.48
CA ASP A 12 7.93 -0.68 -9.66
C ASP A 12 7.22 -0.23 -8.37
N THR A 13 6.94 -1.18 -7.50
CA THR A 13 6.29 -0.95 -6.20
C THR A 13 7.06 -1.65 -5.07
N ALA A 14 7.26 -0.95 -3.99
CA ALA A 14 7.82 -1.48 -2.75
C ALA A 14 6.70 -1.75 -1.73
N LEU A 15 6.42 -3.02 -1.46
CA LEU A 15 5.57 -3.42 -0.34
C LEU A 15 6.43 -3.50 0.93
N ILE A 16 6.27 -2.55 1.83
CA ILE A 16 7.06 -2.42 3.05
C ILE A 16 6.27 -3.03 4.21
N VAL A 17 6.71 -4.20 4.65
CA VAL A 17 6.08 -4.93 5.76
C VAL A 17 6.61 -4.42 7.09
N VAL A 18 5.70 -4.02 7.97
CA VAL A 18 5.98 -3.47 9.30
C VAL A 18 5.37 -4.39 10.36
N SER A 19 6.13 -4.70 11.41
CA SER A 19 5.62 -5.51 12.51
C SER A 19 4.54 -4.76 13.29
N GLY A 20 3.37 -5.39 13.50
CA GLY A 20 2.30 -4.84 14.34
C GLY A 20 2.69 -4.72 15.81
N LYS A 21 3.70 -5.48 16.25
CA LYS A 21 4.24 -5.48 17.61
C LYS A 21 5.37 -4.46 17.78
N ASP A 22 6.40 -4.52 16.90
CA ASP A 22 7.61 -3.73 17.03
C ASP A 22 7.49 -2.34 16.40
N GLY A 23 6.60 -2.19 15.41
CA GLY A 23 6.35 -0.92 14.73
C GLY A 23 7.46 -0.51 13.77
N VAL A 24 7.59 0.81 13.59
CA VAL A 24 8.60 1.41 12.74
C VAL A 24 9.98 1.22 13.37
N CYS A 25 10.91 0.70 12.60
CA CYS A 25 12.29 0.47 13.01
C CYS A 25 13.26 1.01 11.95
N VAL A 26 14.56 1.04 12.26
CA VAL A 26 15.61 1.50 11.32
C VAL A 26 15.56 0.75 9.98
N GLY A 27 15.13 -0.52 9.97
CA GLY A 27 14.93 -1.30 8.75
C GLY A 27 13.80 -0.73 7.90
N THR A 28 12.71 -0.29 8.52
CA THR A 28 11.56 0.36 7.84
C THR A 28 12.01 1.67 7.20
N GLU A 29 12.72 2.53 7.95
CA GLU A 29 13.20 3.82 7.45
C GLU A 29 14.14 3.65 6.26
N LYS A 30 15.10 2.72 6.35
CA LYS A 30 16.02 2.39 5.25
C LYS A 30 15.31 1.82 4.03
N ALA A 31 14.25 1.03 4.21
CA ALA A 31 13.47 0.50 3.10
C ALA A 31 12.69 1.62 2.39
N VAL A 32 12.08 2.53 3.14
CA VAL A 32 11.39 3.71 2.59
C VAL A 32 12.39 4.62 1.85
N GLU A 33 13.54 4.92 2.45
CA GLU A 33 14.58 5.73 1.82
C GLU A 33 15.07 5.11 0.51
N ALA A 34 15.33 3.81 0.49
CA ALA A 34 15.79 3.09 -0.70
C ALA A 34 14.71 3.06 -1.79
N ALA A 35 13.44 2.81 -1.44
CA ALA A 35 12.31 2.85 -2.37
C ALA A 35 12.13 4.25 -2.96
N THR A 36 12.26 5.30 -2.15
CA THR A 36 12.17 6.69 -2.59
C THR A 36 13.31 7.05 -3.56
N LYS A 37 14.55 6.64 -3.25
CA LYS A 37 15.70 6.85 -4.16
C LYS A 37 15.56 6.10 -5.47
N ALA A 38 14.91 4.94 -5.46
CA ALA A 38 14.65 4.15 -6.66
C ALA A 38 13.42 4.61 -7.45
N GLY A 39 12.69 5.63 -6.97
CA GLY A 39 11.48 6.14 -7.62
C GLY A 39 10.28 5.17 -7.56
N LEU A 40 10.30 4.22 -6.62
CA LEU A 40 9.23 3.21 -6.49
C LEU A 40 8.03 3.80 -5.75
N THR A 41 6.84 3.36 -6.15
CA THR A 41 5.65 3.56 -5.33
C THR A 41 5.76 2.75 -4.04
N LYS A 42 5.13 3.22 -2.97
CA LYS A 42 5.26 2.62 -1.64
C LYS A 42 3.91 2.22 -1.09
N VAL A 43 3.82 1.00 -0.59
CA VAL A 43 2.65 0.45 0.10
C VAL A 43 3.12 -0.11 1.43
N PHE A 44 2.47 0.24 2.53
CA PHE A 44 2.74 -0.35 3.84
C PHE A 44 1.78 -1.50 4.14
N PHE A 45 2.30 -2.53 4.78
CA PHE A 45 1.50 -3.62 5.33
C PHE A 45 1.89 -3.87 6.79
N VAL A 46 1.00 -3.56 7.73
CA VAL A 46 1.21 -3.84 9.15
C VAL A 46 0.80 -5.28 9.43
N ASN A 47 1.80 -6.14 9.65
CA ASN A 47 1.64 -7.58 9.75
C ASN A 47 1.65 -8.08 11.20
N GLY A 48 1.06 -9.27 11.42
CA GLY A 48 1.11 -9.96 12.70
C GLY A 48 0.10 -9.43 13.71
N LEU A 49 -1.07 -9.02 13.27
CA LEU A 49 -2.11 -8.44 14.15
C LEU A 49 -2.84 -9.46 15.03
N CYS A 50 -2.62 -10.75 14.82
CA CYS A 50 -3.09 -11.80 15.74
C CYS A 50 -2.21 -11.96 16.98
N ASP A 51 -1.04 -11.32 17.05
CA ASP A 51 -0.22 -11.28 18.26
C ASP A 51 -0.88 -10.35 19.30
N GLU A 52 -1.08 -10.81 20.52
CA GLU A 52 -1.67 -10.04 21.63
C GLU A 52 -0.91 -8.74 21.94
N SER A 53 0.37 -8.67 21.59
CA SER A 53 1.21 -7.48 21.75
C SER A 53 1.12 -6.51 20.58
N ALA A 54 0.43 -6.86 19.49
CA ALA A 54 0.28 -5.97 18.34
C ALA A 54 -0.59 -4.76 18.67
N ARG A 55 -0.22 -3.60 18.10
CA ARG A 55 -0.89 -2.31 18.35
C ARG A 55 -0.98 -1.52 17.05
N PHE A 56 -1.87 -1.92 16.15
CA PHE A 56 -2.01 -1.31 14.82
C PHE A 56 -2.04 0.22 14.87
N TYR A 57 -2.93 0.80 15.67
CA TYR A 57 -3.11 2.27 15.69
C TYR A 57 -1.86 3.01 16.17
N ARG A 58 -1.11 2.44 17.12
CA ARG A 58 0.18 2.98 17.53
C ARG A 58 1.21 2.93 16.41
N VAL A 59 1.25 1.83 15.66
CA VAL A 59 2.14 1.66 14.50
C VAL A 59 1.76 2.63 13.39
N PHE A 60 0.47 2.77 13.11
CA PHE A 60 -0.05 3.70 12.12
C PHE A 60 0.31 5.15 12.44
N GLU A 61 0.11 5.60 13.69
CA GLU A 61 0.52 6.94 14.12
C GLU A 61 2.03 7.15 14.02
N SER A 62 2.83 6.12 14.32
CA SER A 62 4.29 6.15 14.15
C SER A 62 4.68 6.28 12.69
N LEU A 63 3.99 5.57 11.77
CA LEU A 63 4.19 5.70 10.32
C LEU A 63 3.89 7.14 9.86
N LYS A 64 2.76 7.72 10.27
CA LYS A 64 2.41 9.12 9.97
C LYS A 64 3.43 10.11 10.52
N ALA A 65 3.86 9.93 11.76
CA ALA A 65 4.85 10.81 12.40
C ALA A 65 6.21 10.75 11.70
N THR A 66 6.61 9.58 11.18
CA THR A 66 7.91 9.38 10.54
C THR A 66 7.92 9.77 9.07
N PHE A 67 6.86 9.44 8.32
CA PHE A 67 6.83 9.57 6.86
C PHE A 67 5.84 10.63 6.35
N GLY A 68 5.14 11.29 7.26
CA GLY A 68 4.31 12.46 6.94
C GLY A 68 2.87 12.15 6.53
N PRO A 69 2.15 13.17 6.02
CA PRO A 69 0.71 13.12 5.73
C PRO A 69 0.35 12.21 4.55
N SER A 70 1.32 11.86 3.72
CA SER A 70 1.12 10.90 2.62
C SER A 70 0.67 9.50 3.09
N VAL A 71 0.89 9.16 4.37
CA VAL A 71 0.52 7.88 4.96
C VAL A 71 -0.99 7.84 5.18
N CYS A 72 -1.69 7.05 4.37
CA CYS A 72 -3.14 6.98 4.30
C CYS A 72 -3.66 5.59 4.72
N PRO A 73 -4.61 5.48 5.66
CA PRO A 73 -5.15 4.19 6.07
C PRO A 73 -6.11 3.65 5.00
N VAL A 74 -6.03 2.36 4.69
CA VAL A 74 -6.91 1.71 3.71
C VAL A 74 -7.66 0.53 4.30
N VAL A 75 -6.96 -0.37 4.96
CA VAL A 75 -7.56 -1.48 5.70
C VAL A 75 -7.15 -1.37 7.14
N VAL A 76 -8.12 -1.35 8.03
CA VAL A 76 -7.90 -1.16 9.47
C VAL A 76 -8.54 -2.30 10.29
N PRO A 77 -7.92 -2.74 11.40
CA PRO A 77 -8.46 -3.81 12.20
C PRO A 77 -9.55 -3.30 13.14
N TYR A 78 -10.57 -4.11 13.35
CA TYR A 78 -11.45 -4.01 14.50
C TYR A 78 -10.96 -4.98 15.57
N ILE A 79 -10.51 -4.43 16.68
CA ILE A 79 -9.87 -5.19 17.76
C ILE A 79 -10.85 -5.37 18.92
N VAL A 80 -11.15 -6.62 19.23
CA VAL A 80 -11.98 -7.01 20.38
C VAL A 80 -11.16 -7.92 21.27
N ASP A 81 -11.09 -7.61 22.56
CA ASP A 81 -10.33 -8.38 23.56
C ASP A 81 -8.87 -8.69 23.16
N GLY A 82 -8.24 -7.73 22.45
CA GLY A 82 -6.87 -7.84 21.99
C GLY A 82 -6.69 -8.69 20.72
N GLN A 83 -7.77 -9.15 20.10
CA GLN A 83 -7.73 -9.95 18.87
C GLN A 83 -8.25 -9.16 17.67
N ALA A 84 -7.60 -9.33 16.53
CA ALA A 84 -7.96 -8.73 15.25
C ALA A 84 -8.30 -9.81 14.23
N ASN A 85 -9.57 -10.25 14.19
CA ASN A 85 -10.09 -11.16 13.17
C ASN A 85 -11.04 -10.46 12.19
N THR A 86 -11.40 -9.22 12.46
CA THR A 86 -12.28 -8.41 11.62
C THR A 86 -11.52 -7.18 11.13
N TYR A 87 -11.63 -6.91 9.84
CA TYR A 87 -10.95 -5.80 9.18
C TYR A 87 -11.95 -4.97 8.39
N VAL A 88 -11.82 -3.67 8.47
CA VAL A 88 -12.65 -2.70 7.74
C VAL A 88 -11.85 -2.16 6.55
N ASN A 89 -12.42 -2.31 5.37
CA ASN A 89 -11.89 -1.70 4.15
C ASN A 89 -12.52 -0.32 3.98
N LEU A 90 -11.70 0.72 3.95
CA LEU A 90 -12.15 2.10 3.87
C LEU A 90 -12.50 2.57 2.45
N PHE A 91 -12.22 1.75 1.42
CA PHE A 91 -12.65 2.05 0.05
C PHE A 91 -14.13 1.79 -0.16
N ASP A 92 -14.60 0.62 0.27
CA ASP A 92 -15.99 0.18 0.05
C ASP A 92 -16.85 0.23 1.32
N TYR A 93 -16.28 0.65 2.45
CA TYR A 93 -16.95 0.70 3.75
C TYR A 93 -17.57 -0.62 4.18
N LYS A 94 -16.86 -1.71 3.97
CA LYS A 94 -17.27 -3.04 4.38
C LYS A 94 -16.33 -3.62 5.41
N ALA A 95 -16.89 -4.44 6.29
CA ALA A 95 -16.14 -5.21 7.24
C ALA A 95 -16.11 -6.68 6.85
N TYR A 96 -14.96 -7.31 7.04
CA TYR A 96 -14.71 -8.70 6.71
C TYR A 96 -14.15 -9.43 7.93
N GLU A 97 -14.84 -10.48 8.35
CA GLU A 97 -14.42 -11.36 9.42
C GLU A 97 -13.73 -12.59 8.85
N TYR A 98 -12.57 -12.93 9.40
CA TYR A 98 -11.70 -14.02 8.97
C TYR A 98 -11.70 -15.13 10.01
N GLY A 99 -11.94 -16.37 9.57
CA GLY A 99 -11.84 -17.56 10.38
C GLY A 99 -10.50 -18.27 10.22
N THR A 100 -10.04 -18.93 11.27
CA THR A 100 -8.81 -19.74 11.23
C THR A 100 -8.90 -20.96 10.31
N ASP A 101 -10.11 -21.29 9.86
CA ASP A 101 -10.39 -22.29 8.83
C ASP A 101 -10.25 -21.77 7.39
N GLY A 102 -9.82 -20.51 7.23
CA GLY A 102 -9.71 -19.83 5.94
C GLY A 102 -11.02 -19.21 5.44
N SER A 103 -12.10 -19.25 6.22
CA SER A 103 -13.37 -18.62 5.86
C SER A 103 -13.26 -17.10 5.92
N VAL A 104 -13.93 -16.42 4.97
CA VAL A 104 -14.06 -14.97 4.94
C VAL A 104 -15.54 -14.62 4.81
N LYS A 105 -16.02 -13.77 5.70
CA LYS A 105 -17.43 -13.38 5.75
C LYS A 105 -17.54 -11.86 5.82
N GLN A 106 -18.29 -11.28 4.90
CA GLN A 106 -18.67 -9.87 5.03
C GLN A 106 -19.67 -9.72 6.18
N THR A 107 -19.39 -8.76 7.07
CA THR A 107 -20.22 -8.46 8.24
C THR A 107 -20.72 -7.00 8.19
N ALA A 108 -21.61 -6.65 9.10
CA ALA A 108 -21.95 -5.26 9.32
C ALA A 108 -20.71 -4.49 9.82
N LEU A 109 -20.64 -3.19 9.50
CA LEU A 109 -19.59 -2.33 10.04
C LEU A 109 -19.64 -2.35 11.56
N PRO A 110 -18.52 -2.65 12.23
CA PRO A 110 -18.45 -2.61 13.68
C PRO A 110 -18.55 -1.18 14.20
N ASP A 111 -19.06 -1.02 15.41
CA ASP A 111 -19.02 0.25 16.10
C ASP A 111 -17.58 0.53 16.57
N MET A 112 -16.91 1.44 15.89
CA MET A 112 -15.56 1.90 16.21
C MET A 112 -15.57 3.31 16.83
N GLY A 113 -16.75 3.84 17.14
CA GLY A 113 -16.94 5.21 17.60
C GLY A 113 -16.38 6.23 16.60
N ASP A 114 -15.92 7.38 17.11
CA ASP A 114 -15.38 8.48 16.29
C ASP A 114 -14.12 8.10 15.48
N ARG A 115 -13.52 6.94 15.78
CA ARG A 115 -12.29 6.50 15.10
C ARG A 115 -12.53 6.19 13.63
N LEU A 116 -13.62 5.52 13.30
CA LEU A 116 -13.92 5.19 11.89
C LEU A 116 -14.15 6.46 11.08
N GLU A 117 -14.83 7.43 11.64
CA GLU A 117 -15.05 8.72 10.99
C GLU A 117 -13.73 9.49 10.79
N GLY A 118 -12.87 9.53 11.82
CA GLY A 118 -11.54 10.15 11.69
C GLY A 118 -10.65 9.49 10.63
N LEU A 119 -10.72 8.16 10.47
CA LEU A 119 -10.00 7.45 9.42
C LEU A 119 -10.59 7.74 8.03
N ARG A 120 -11.92 7.89 7.95
CA ARG A 120 -12.62 8.29 6.74
C ARG A 120 -12.22 9.70 6.29
N GLU A 121 -12.19 10.64 7.21
CA GLU A 121 -11.75 12.00 6.89
C GLU A 121 -10.27 12.03 6.45
N ALA A 122 -9.41 11.23 7.06
CA ALA A 122 -8.00 11.14 6.65
C ALA A 122 -7.82 10.64 5.21
N ILE A 123 -8.65 9.68 4.76
CA ILE A 123 -8.59 9.21 3.37
C ILE A 123 -9.17 10.25 2.39
N LYS A 124 -10.25 10.95 2.78
CA LYS A 124 -10.84 12.04 1.97
C LYS A 124 -9.85 13.19 1.79
N GLU A 125 -9.19 13.62 2.86
CA GLU A 125 -8.16 14.66 2.83
C GLU A 125 -7.02 14.29 1.88
N ALA A 126 -6.49 13.07 2.01
CA ALA A 126 -5.43 12.58 1.13
C ALA A 126 -5.88 12.52 -0.35
N VAL A 127 -7.11 12.11 -0.62
CA VAL A 127 -7.68 12.05 -1.96
C VAL A 127 -7.93 13.45 -2.52
N ALA A 128 -8.39 14.39 -1.71
CA ALA A 128 -8.63 15.78 -2.12
C ALA A 128 -7.36 16.43 -2.67
N GLU A 129 -6.19 16.11 -2.13
CA GLU A 129 -4.91 16.65 -2.59
C GLU A 129 -4.47 16.13 -3.97
N THR A 130 -5.15 15.12 -4.53
CA THR A 130 -4.75 14.50 -5.81
C THR A 130 -5.25 15.23 -7.05
N SER A 131 -6.29 16.07 -6.94
CA SER A 131 -6.78 16.90 -8.05
C SER A 131 -7.53 18.14 -7.57
N GLU A 132 -7.53 19.20 -8.40
CA GLU A 132 -8.25 20.45 -8.09
C GLU A 132 -9.77 20.21 -7.93
N GLU A 133 -10.37 19.34 -8.74
CA GLU A 133 -11.80 19.02 -8.69
C GLU A 133 -12.17 18.35 -7.35
N LEU A 134 -11.36 17.39 -6.88
CA LEU A 134 -11.61 16.72 -5.60
C LEU A 134 -11.31 17.64 -4.41
N LEU A 135 -10.34 18.55 -4.55
CA LEU A 135 -10.07 19.56 -3.53
C LEU A 135 -11.25 20.53 -3.36
N ASP A 136 -11.79 21.04 -4.47
CA ASP A 136 -12.98 21.91 -4.46
C ASP A 136 -14.17 21.21 -3.81
N LYS A 137 -14.41 19.95 -4.17
CA LYS A 137 -15.48 19.13 -3.60
C LYS A 137 -15.31 18.93 -2.09
N PHE A 138 -14.08 18.68 -1.65
CA PHE A 138 -13.75 18.56 -0.23
C PHE A 138 -13.99 19.86 0.56
N ILE A 139 -13.59 21.02 -0.01
CA ILE A 139 -13.78 22.34 0.60
C ILE A 139 -15.29 22.68 0.69
N MET A 140 -16.08 22.26 -0.30
CA MET A 140 -17.54 22.43 -0.28
C MET A 140 -18.25 21.49 0.71
N GLY A 141 -17.53 20.55 1.31
CA GLY A 141 -18.11 19.56 2.24
C GLY A 141 -18.95 18.49 1.54
N GLU A 142 -18.70 18.25 0.27
CA GLU A 142 -19.38 17.21 -0.50
C GLU A 142 -18.79 15.82 -0.21
N GLU A 143 -19.65 14.80 -0.24
CA GLU A 143 -19.22 13.41 -0.08
C GLU A 143 -18.55 12.89 -1.35
N PHE A 144 -17.45 12.15 -1.18
CA PHE A 144 -16.81 11.42 -2.27
C PHE A 144 -17.50 10.08 -2.50
N THR A 145 -17.67 9.72 -3.77
CA THR A 145 -18.11 8.37 -4.13
C THR A 145 -16.98 7.35 -3.91
N PRO A 146 -17.31 6.06 -3.74
CA PRO A 146 -16.28 5.02 -3.64
C PRO A 146 -15.32 5.02 -4.84
N GLU A 147 -15.82 5.29 -6.03
CA GLU A 147 -15.03 5.37 -7.26
C GLU A 147 -14.06 6.54 -7.24
N GLU A 148 -14.46 7.71 -6.74
CA GLU A 148 -13.58 8.89 -6.58
C GLU A 148 -12.48 8.60 -5.56
N ILE A 149 -12.79 7.93 -4.45
CA ILE A 149 -11.79 7.50 -3.45
C ILE A 149 -10.78 6.55 -4.09
N ILE A 150 -11.25 5.52 -4.81
CA ILE A 150 -10.38 4.53 -5.47
C ILE A 150 -9.48 5.20 -6.51
N LEU A 151 -10.04 6.04 -7.37
CA LEU A 151 -9.27 6.76 -8.39
C LEU A 151 -8.27 7.72 -7.78
N GLY A 152 -8.65 8.50 -6.79
CA GLY A 152 -7.76 9.44 -6.10
C GLY A 152 -6.61 8.73 -5.40
N VAL A 153 -6.89 7.64 -4.66
CA VAL A 153 -5.82 6.85 -4.01
C VAL A 153 -4.91 6.21 -5.05
N SER A 154 -5.48 5.64 -6.14
CA SER A 154 -4.67 5.05 -7.22
C SER A 154 -3.73 6.08 -7.86
N GLN A 155 -4.25 7.25 -8.17
CA GLN A 155 -3.44 8.35 -8.73
C GLN A 155 -2.37 8.79 -7.75
N GLY A 156 -2.73 9.05 -6.50
CA GLY A 156 -1.79 9.48 -5.46
C GLY A 156 -0.69 8.45 -5.18
N VAL A 157 -0.99 7.14 -5.28
CA VAL A 157 0.02 6.08 -5.17
C VAL A 157 0.98 6.12 -6.35
N LYS A 158 0.48 6.25 -7.58
CA LYS A 158 1.30 6.34 -8.80
C LYS A 158 2.20 7.56 -8.79
N ASP A 159 1.69 8.69 -8.34
CA ASP A 159 2.43 9.96 -8.23
C ASP A 159 3.34 10.02 -6.99
N GLY A 160 3.23 9.05 -6.07
CA GLY A 160 3.99 8.99 -4.83
C GLY A 160 3.51 9.97 -3.74
N THR A 161 2.37 10.64 -3.93
CA THR A 161 1.76 11.53 -2.94
C THR A 161 0.98 10.80 -1.86
N ILE A 162 0.53 9.57 -2.13
CA ILE A 162 -0.15 8.69 -1.17
C ILE A 162 0.66 7.42 -0.96
N CYS A 163 0.86 7.06 0.32
CA CYS A 163 1.44 5.79 0.75
C CYS A 163 0.35 5.02 1.53
N PRO A 164 -0.39 4.11 0.88
CA PRO A 164 -1.50 3.40 1.53
C PRO A 164 -1.01 2.41 2.57
N VAL A 165 -1.75 2.31 3.68
CA VAL A 165 -1.47 1.39 4.77
C VAL A 165 -2.56 0.32 4.82
N PHE A 166 -2.15 -0.89 4.58
CA PHE A 166 -2.92 -2.11 4.81
C PHE A 166 -2.48 -2.77 6.10
N CYS A 167 -3.29 -3.69 6.58
CA CYS A 167 -2.92 -4.47 7.75
C CYS A 167 -3.53 -5.87 7.70
N GLY A 168 -3.00 -6.77 8.50
CA GLY A 168 -3.50 -8.13 8.57
C GLY A 168 -2.57 -9.06 9.33
N ASP A 169 -2.75 -10.34 9.07
CA ASP A 169 -1.90 -11.39 9.61
C ASP A 169 -1.57 -12.41 8.52
N ALA A 170 -0.33 -12.38 8.05
CA ALA A 170 0.11 -13.24 6.96
C ALA A 170 0.19 -14.73 7.37
N HIS A 171 0.39 -15.04 8.66
CA HIS A 171 0.44 -16.41 9.14
C HIS A 171 -0.95 -17.07 9.04
N ASN A 172 -1.98 -16.34 9.44
CA ASN A 172 -3.38 -16.79 9.38
C ASN A 172 -4.07 -16.41 8.05
N THR A 173 -3.38 -15.73 7.14
CA THR A 173 -3.88 -15.19 5.86
C THR A 173 -4.98 -14.13 6.02
N PHE A 174 -5.13 -13.51 7.20
CA PHE A 174 -6.17 -12.51 7.46
C PHE A 174 -5.87 -11.20 6.72
N ALA A 175 -6.85 -10.71 5.97
CA ALA A 175 -6.82 -9.51 5.14
C ALA A 175 -5.73 -9.48 4.03
N ILE A 176 -5.12 -10.62 3.70
CA ILE A 176 -4.17 -10.73 2.59
C ILE A 176 -4.90 -10.59 1.26
N ASP A 177 -6.11 -11.13 1.13
CA ASP A 177 -6.98 -10.94 -0.03
C ASP A 177 -7.29 -9.46 -0.29
N GLN A 178 -7.53 -8.66 0.76
CA GLN A 178 -7.73 -7.21 0.66
C GLN A 178 -6.50 -6.50 0.08
N LEU A 179 -5.31 -6.85 0.55
CA LEU A 179 -4.05 -6.33 0.03
C LEU A 179 -3.86 -6.73 -1.44
N LEU A 180 -3.98 -8.02 -1.76
CA LEU A 180 -3.73 -8.53 -3.12
C LEU A 180 -4.72 -7.95 -4.14
N ASN A 181 -6.00 -7.90 -3.80
CA ASN A 181 -7.02 -7.29 -4.66
C ASN A 181 -6.74 -5.80 -4.89
N SER A 182 -6.34 -5.07 -3.86
CA SER A 182 -6.03 -3.64 -3.99
C SER A 182 -4.77 -3.39 -4.82
N LEU A 183 -3.74 -4.21 -4.69
CA LEU A 183 -2.52 -4.07 -5.49
C LEU A 183 -2.77 -4.18 -7.00
N THR A 184 -3.81 -4.89 -7.44
CA THR A 184 -4.13 -5.04 -8.88
C THR A 184 -4.49 -3.72 -9.56
N TRP A 185 -4.93 -2.72 -8.83
CA TRP A 185 -5.32 -1.40 -9.36
C TRP A 185 -4.55 -0.23 -8.74
N LEU A 186 -3.90 -0.43 -7.57
CA LEU A 186 -3.05 0.58 -6.93
C LEU A 186 -1.64 0.61 -7.51
N ALA A 187 -1.04 -0.58 -7.71
CA ALA A 187 0.32 -0.66 -8.18
C ALA A 187 0.42 -0.25 -9.67
N PRO A 188 1.43 0.55 -10.06
CA PRO A 188 1.67 0.82 -11.46
C PRO A 188 1.99 -0.48 -12.20
N SER A 189 1.43 -0.64 -13.38
CA SER A 189 1.75 -1.71 -14.31
C SER A 189 2.92 -1.32 -15.22
N ALA A 190 3.49 -2.28 -15.92
CA ALA A 190 4.50 -1.99 -16.95
C ALA A 190 3.97 -1.01 -18.02
N ALA A 191 2.67 -1.05 -18.32
CA ALA A 191 2.05 -0.14 -19.29
C ALA A 191 1.90 1.32 -18.79
N ASP A 192 1.98 1.55 -17.49
CA ASP A 192 1.98 2.90 -16.91
C ASP A 192 3.35 3.62 -17.10
N LYS A 193 4.39 2.88 -17.52
CA LYS A 193 5.71 3.44 -17.80
C LYS A 193 5.85 3.84 -19.26
N SER A 194 6.55 4.96 -19.51
CA SER A 194 6.87 5.42 -20.87
C SER A 194 7.93 4.58 -21.57
N GLY A 195 8.64 3.73 -20.85
CA GLY A 195 9.74 2.89 -21.32
C GLY A 195 10.87 2.80 -20.31
N GLU A 196 11.87 2.03 -20.64
CA GLU A 196 13.11 1.85 -19.85
C GLU A 196 14.32 2.11 -20.75
N ILE A 197 15.43 2.51 -20.16
CA ILE A 197 16.71 2.61 -20.89
C ILE A 197 17.46 1.30 -20.68
N GLY A 198 17.61 0.54 -21.73
CA GLY A 198 18.45 -0.65 -21.79
C GLY A 198 19.82 -0.38 -22.36
N VAL A 199 20.59 -1.43 -22.54
CA VAL A 199 21.85 -1.40 -23.33
C VAL A 199 21.80 -2.50 -24.37
N ASP A 200 22.33 -2.25 -25.54
CA ASP A 200 22.47 -3.24 -26.60
C ASP A 200 23.70 -4.15 -26.36
N LEU A 201 23.99 -5.02 -27.35
CA LEU A 201 25.12 -5.94 -27.26
C LEU A 201 26.48 -5.25 -27.28
N ASP A 202 26.54 -4.02 -27.78
CA ASP A 202 27.74 -3.20 -27.84
C ASP A 202 27.90 -2.31 -26.61
N GLY A 203 26.89 -2.33 -25.71
CA GLY A 203 26.87 -1.55 -24.46
C GLY A 203 26.33 -0.13 -24.62
N GLU A 204 25.76 0.20 -25.76
CA GLU A 204 25.18 1.53 -26.03
C GLU A 204 23.76 1.63 -25.49
N PRO A 205 23.34 2.82 -24.97
CA PRO A 205 21.99 3.03 -24.47
C PRO A 205 20.94 2.85 -25.57
N VAL A 206 19.88 2.10 -25.26
CA VAL A 206 18.74 1.86 -26.16
C VAL A 206 17.44 2.08 -25.39
N ASP A 207 16.52 2.85 -26.00
CA ASP A 207 15.17 2.99 -25.47
C ASP A 207 14.38 1.69 -25.65
N VAL A 208 13.92 1.10 -24.55
CA VAL A 208 13.07 -0.08 -24.51
C VAL A 208 11.63 0.36 -24.24
N SER A 209 10.81 0.36 -25.29
CA SER A 209 9.38 0.66 -25.14
C SER A 209 8.62 -0.54 -24.57
N VAL A 210 7.70 -0.26 -23.67
CA VAL A 210 6.78 -1.28 -23.13
C VAL A 210 5.57 -1.40 -24.06
N ASN A 211 5.57 -2.41 -24.96
CA ASN A 211 4.45 -2.69 -25.86
C ASN A 211 4.38 -4.20 -26.21
N ASP A 212 3.19 -4.68 -26.53
CA ASP A 212 2.93 -6.10 -26.80
C ASP A 212 3.57 -6.65 -28.11
N GLY A 213 4.09 -5.78 -28.96
CA GLY A 213 4.71 -6.13 -30.24
C GLY A 213 6.21 -5.91 -30.29
N GLY A 214 6.82 -5.47 -29.21
CA GLY A 214 8.25 -5.14 -29.13
C GLY A 214 9.17 -6.35 -28.99
N ALA A 215 10.46 -6.12 -29.15
CA ALA A 215 11.48 -7.11 -28.83
C ALA A 215 11.50 -7.41 -27.32
N ALA A 216 11.71 -8.66 -26.94
CA ALA A 216 11.83 -9.03 -25.54
C ALA A 216 13.08 -8.39 -24.93
N ALA A 217 12.89 -7.75 -23.79
CA ALA A 217 13.97 -7.20 -22.97
C ALA A 217 13.89 -7.75 -21.53
N GLY A 218 14.99 -7.78 -20.83
CA GLY A 218 15.04 -8.29 -19.46
C GLY A 218 16.10 -7.58 -18.64
N ILE A 219 15.88 -7.51 -17.33
CA ILE A 219 16.85 -6.96 -16.39
C ILE A 219 17.46 -8.07 -15.54
N GLY A 220 18.79 -8.16 -15.54
CA GLY A 220 19.54 -9.00 -14.61
C GLY A 220 19.73 -8.26 -13.29
N PHE A 221 18.96 -8.61 -12.27
CA PHE A 221 19.02 -7.94 -10.96
C PHE A 221 19.78 -8.74 -9.90
N LYS A 222 20.02 -10.04 -10.15
CA LYS A 222 20.73 -10.92 -9.22
C LYS A 222 21.41 -12.07 -9.94
N THR A 223 22.66 -12.38 -9.54
CA THR A 223 23.34 -13.61 -9.95
C THR A 223 23.26 -14.64 -8.81
N VAL A 224 22.86 -15.85 -9.14
CA VAL A 224 22.81 -16.99 -8.21
C VAL A 224 23.77 -18.06 -8.72
N SER A 225 24.73 -18.48 -7.91
CA SER A 225 25.57 -19.66 -8.17
C SER A 225 24.89 -20.88 -7.55
N GLY A 226 24.68 -21.92 -8.34
CA GLY A 226 24.20 -23.24 -7.88
C GLY A 226 25.30 -24.04 -7.22
#